data_5a411fdaf19fbdac91b7a7336ea592ab
#
_entry.id   5a411fdaf19fbdac91b7a7336ea592ab
#
_cell.length_a   1.000
_cell.length_b   1.000
_cell.length_c   1.000
_cell.angle_alpha   90.00
_cell.angle_beta   90.00
_cell.angle_gamma   90.00
#
_symmetry.space_group_name_H-M   'P 1'
#
loop_
_entity.id
_entity.type
_entity.pdbx_description
1 polymer ?
#
loop_
_entity_poly.entity_id
_entity_poly.type
_entity_poly.pdbx_seq_one_letter_code
_entity_poly.pdbx_strand_id
1 'polypeptide(L)'
;MDNRQLLIDCISFEPIRDIIFEEASRDPMRKLIVKGILQRAGIKNQNGRVYGKDILMREAKKYEENFVKERRAIGECVPAGTEIFTKDGWENIENISVGDEVFTLNISNDQLEIQEVTDTVEKLYNDQMVHIYNSKNLDIMVTKKHKVVLWDRYDKPYVITAEELYEKIKNNDSGVSHSYIRNSGNWIGEDNEYFTLPNTEIKIKTDDWAAFLGIYLAEGHCAGTKGGRKSNLVGITQVKEDTKAMIEELLKRLPFKYVLRNNRQFIIVNEFLHNHLFDLGNSYTKKIPEYAKQWSVRLLNILLKWMLLGDGKNRMVCGKVIREYCTISPQLSEDTFEIMLKLGSGATTSIRTPEDRIFADRLILAENTKPLHIIHEKTTKGIYLDCRFLYAELVDFNDYVYCVTIPNSTWLMRYNGKITWTHNCDHPESSVVNLQNVSHNVVEMHWEGDDLIGSIEILPTPNGNILRELFRANIRLGISSRGLGTIKKSIHEDADFVQDDFELIAFDFVSNPSTRGAFMFPAGNLSEGVKTSINPPIFDKWMKIESIIRDILSEIK
;
A
#
# COMPACT_ATOMS: atom_id res chain seq x y z
N MET A 1 10.59 -22.80 -12.75
CA MET A 1 9.96 -21.63 -13.38
C MET A 1 8.51 -21.99 -13.54
N ASP A 2 7.62 -21.20 -12.97
CA ASP A 2 6.17 -21.41 -13.13
C ASP A 2 5.80 -21.06 -14.58
N ASN A 3 5.37 -22.03 -15.36
CA ASN A 3 5.01 -21.84 -16.78
C ASN A 3 3.53 -21.49 -16.95
N ARG A 4 2.81 -21.21 -15.86
CA ARG A 4 1.42 -20.79 -15.90
C ARG A 4 1.30 -19.38 -16.46
N GLN A 5 0.30 -19.14 -17.28
CA GLN A 5 0.00 -17.85 -17.87
C GLN A 5 -1.42 -17.42 -17.54
N LEU A 6 -1.65 -16.12 -17.52
CA LEU A 6 -2.98 -15.54 -17.32
C LEU A 6 -3.85 -15.81 -18.56
N LEU A 7 -4.97 -16.47 -18.35
CA LEU A 7 -5.93 -16.81 -19.39
C LEU A 7 -7.15 -15.89 -19.23
N ILE A 8 -7.33 -14.97 -20.18
CA ILE A 8 -8.50 -14.08 -20.27
C ILE A 8 -9.14 -14.32 -21.62
N ASP A 9 -10.43 -14.53 -21.59
CA ASP A 9 -11.16 -14.91 -22.81
C ASP A 9 -12.24 -13.89 -23.19
N CYS A 10 -12.12 -13.14 -24.30
CA CYS A 10 -13.05 -12.09 -24.80
C CYS A 10 -13.43 -12.22 -26.27
N ILE A 11 -14.69 -11.92 -26.72
CA ILE A 11 -15.13 -11.80 -28.15
C ILE A 11 -16.42 -11.07 -28.54
N SER A 12 -16.62 -10.97 -29.93
CA SER A 12 -17.60 -10.18 -30.70
C SER A 12 -18.89 -10.88 -31.18
N PHE A 13 -19.80 -10.14 -31.59
CA PHE A 13 -21.24 -9.88 -31.72
C PHE A 13 -22.12 -10.68 -32.68
N GLU A 14 -23.46 -10.88 -32.34
CA GLU A 14 -24.64 -10.59 -33.17
C GLU A 14 -25.91 -10.38 -32.30
N PRO A 15 -26.92 -9.58 -32.71
CA PRO A 15 -28.00 -9.11 -31.84
C PRO A 15 -29.31 -9.93 -31.93
N ILE A 16 -30.01 -10.09 -30.80
CA ILE A 16 -31.39 -10.58 -30.71
C ILE A 16 -32.29 -9.53 -30.06
N ARG A 17 -33.50 -9.34 -30.58
CA ARG A 17 -34.47 -8.31 -30.24
C ARG A 17 -35.33 -8.67 -29.03
N ASP A 18 -35.73 -7.60 -28.31
CA ASP A 18 -36.85 -7.45 -27.38
C ASP A 18 -36.83 -8.21 -26.03
N ILE A 19 -36.39 -7.53 -24.99
CA ILE A 19 -36.80 -7.78 -23.61
C ILE A 19 -37.22 -6.45 -22.99
N ILE A 20 -38.48 -6.40 -22.53
CA ILE A 20 -39.10 -5.23 -21.92
C ILE A 20 -38.65 -5.11 -20.49
N PHE A 21 -38.04 -3.95 -20.15
CA PHE A 21 -37.74 -3.54 -18.78
C PHE A 21 -38.99 -2.95 -18.14
N GLU A 22 -39.77 -3.70 -17.39
CA GLU A 22 -40.82 -3.12 -16.57
C GLU A 22 -40.47 -3.14 -15.07
N GLU A 23 -40.53 -1.95 -14.46
CA GLU A 23 -40.66 -1.59 -13.03
C GLU A 23 -39.52 -1.91 -12.05
N ALA A 24 -38.68 -2.90 -12.22
CA ALA A 24 -37.57 -3.17 -11.29
C ALA A 24 -36.44 -2.13 -11.36
N SER A 25 -36.44 -1.25 -12.37
CA SER A 25 -35.38 -0.31 -12.67
C SER A 25 -35.53 1.07 -12.04
N ARG A 26 -36.65 1.37 -11.36
CA ARG A 26 -36.93 2.73 -10.82
C ARG A 26 -36.53 2.94 -9.35
N ASP A 27 -36.28 1.86 -8.61
CA ASP A 27 -35.83 1.93 -7.22
C ASP A 27 -34.31 1.69 -7.13
N PRO A 28 -33.51 2.70 -6.76
CA PRO A 28 -32.05 2.57 -6.61
C PRO A 28 -31.64 1.55 -5.54
N MET A 29 -32.53 1.21 -4.60
CA MET A 29 -32.26 0.29 -3.49
C MET A 29 -32.60 -1.18 -3.83
N ARG A 30 -33.22 -1.46 -4.97
CA ARG A 30 -33.60 -2.83 -5.33
C ARG A 30 -32.41 -3.55 -5.99
N LYS A 31 -32.15 -4.77 -5.50
CA LYS A 31 -31.10 -5.64 -6.05
C LYS A 31 -31.38 -5.97 -7.52
N LEU A 32 -30.41 -5.69 -8.40
CA LEU A 32 -30.46 -6.12 -9.78
C LEU A 32 -29.68 -7.43 -9.92
N ILE A 33 -30.38 -8.51 -10.26
CA ILE A 33 -29.77 -9.81 -10.54
C ILE A 33 -29.86 -10.09 -12.04
N VAL A 34 -28.74 -10.50 -12.62
CA VAL A 34 -28.63 -10.94 -14.01
C VAL A 34 -28.24 -12.41 -14.07
N LYS A 35 -28.73 -13.15 -15.07
CA LYS A 35 -28.44 -14.57 -15.27
C LYS A 35 -27.93 -14.86 -16.68
N GLY A 36 -27.06 -15.85 -16.80
CA GLY A 36 -26.53 -16.27 -18.07
C GLY A 36 -25.45 -17.35 -17.95
N ILE A 37 -24.89 -17.74 -19.09
CA ILE A 37 -23.78 -18.68 -19.15
C ILE A 37 -22.50 -17.98 -18.71
N LEU A 38 -21.81 -18.56 -17.73
CA LEU A 38 -20.51 -18.08 -17.25
C LEU A 38 -19.36 -18.67 -18.05
N GLN A 39 -19.43 -19.96 -18.36
CA GLN A 39 -18.42 -20.70 -19.11
C GLN A 39 -19.02 -21.97 -19.75
N ARG A 40 -18.36 -22.50 -20.76
CA ARG A 40 -18.79 -23.71 -21.49
C ARG A 40 -17.64 -24.70 -21.59
N ALA A 41 -17.90 -25.94 -21.20
CA ALA A 41 -16.92 -27.02 -21.23
C ALA A 41 -16.84 -27.72 -22.59
N GLY A 42 -15.66 -28.23 -22.95
CA GLY A 42 -15.44 -29.10 -24.10
C GLY A 42 -15.56 -28.43 -25.48
N ILE A 43 -15.85 -27.11 -25.53
CA ILE A 43 -16.05 -26.39 -26.80
C ILE A 43 -14.92 -25.37 -26.96
N LYS A 44 -14.33 -25.33 -28.14
CA LYS A 44 -13.32 -24.34 -28.52
C LYS A 44 -13.93 -22.94 -28.47
N ASN A 45 -13.40 -22.13 -27.56
CA ASN A 45 -13.79 -20.73 -27.51
C ASN A 45 -13.07 -19.94 -28.61
N GLN A 46 -13.34 -18.66 -28.70
CA GLN A 46 -12.83 -17.90 -29.83
C GLN A 46 -11.37 -17.47 -29.64
N ASN A 47 -10.78 -17.61 -28.45
CA ASN A 47 -9.34 -17.49 -28.25
C ASN A 47 -8.60 -18.80 -28.61
N GLY A 48 -9.33 -19.76 -29.21
CA GLY A 48 -8.77 -21.04 -29.59
C GLY A 48 -8.64 -22.05 -28.46
N ARG A 49 -9.14 -21.75 -27.26
CA ARG A 49 -8.95 -22.56 -26.05
C ARG A 49 -10.12 -23.51 -25.81
N VAL A 50 -9.80 -24.71 -25.32
CA VAL A 50 -10.77 -25.71 -24.87
C VAL A 50 -10.51 -26.00 -23.38
N TYR A 51 -11.56 -25.88 -22.58
CA TYR A 51 -11.55 -26.22 -21.17
C TYR A 51 -12.19 -27.58 -20.94
N GLY A 52 -11.46 -28.51 -20.33
CA GLY A 52 -11.99 -29.81 -19.95
C GLY A 52 -13.13 -29.68 -18.94
N LYS A 53 -14.18 -30.49 -19.05
CA LYS A 53 -15.33 -30.41 -18.13
C LYS A 53 -14.93 -30.66 -16.68
N ASP A 54 -14.07 -31.66 -16.46
CA ASP A 54 -13.60 -32.03 -15.12
C ASP A 54 -12.80 -30.88 -14.46
N ILE A 55 -11.98 -30.19 -15.25
CA ILE A 55 -11.20 -29.02 -14.80
C ILE A 55 -12.16 -27.90 -14.38
N LEU A 56 -13.10 -27.54 -15.25
CA LEU A 56 -14.07 -26.48 -14.94
C LEU A 56 -15.00 -26.84 -13.78
N MET A 57 -15.44 -28.11 -13.66
CA MET A 57 -16.27 -28.56 -12.54
C MET A 57 -15.52 -28.46 -11.21
N ARG A 58 -14.25 -28.87 -11.19
CA ARG A 58 -13.40 -28.75 -10.01
C ARG A 58 -13.23 -27.27 -9.60
N GLU A 59 -12.89 -26.42 -10.55
CA GLU A 59 -12.62 -25.00 -10.27
C GLU A 59 -13.89 -24.20 -9.96
N ALA A 60 -15.01 -24.48 -10.63
CA ALA A 60 -16.30 -23.88 -10.30
C ALA A 60 -16.75 -24.26 -8.87
N LYS A 61 -16.53 -25.52 -8.47
CA LYS A 61 -16.82 -25.98 -7.09
C LYS A 61 -15.93 -25.26 -6.06
N LYS A 62 -14.63 -25.14 -6.33
CA LYS A 62 -13.71 -24.37 -5.46
C LYS A 62 -14.12 -22.90 -5.40
N TYR A 63 -14.47 -22.29 -6.51
CA TYR A 63 -14.93 -20.91 -6.58
C TYR A 63 -16.23 -20.71 -5.78
N GLU A 64 -17.19 -21.63 -5.91
CA GLU A 64 -18.43 -21.63 -5.14
C GLU A 64 -18.16 -21.75 -3.63
N GLU A 65 -17.32 -22.71 -3.22
CA GLU A 65 -17.01 -22.96 -1.80
C GLU A 65 -16.21 -21.83 -1.19
N ASN A 66 -15.21 -21.29 -1.89
CA ASN A 66 -14.25 -20.33 -1.34
C ASN A 66 -14.69 -18.86 -1.48
N PHE A 67 -15.50 -18.54 -2.49
CA PHE A 67 -15.85 -17.14 -2.81
C PHE A 67 -17.36 -16.87 -2.76
N VAL A 68 -18.20 -17.72 -3.35
CA VAL A 68 -19.64 -17.48 -3.43
C VAL A 68 -20.33 -17.71 -2.08
N LYS A 69 -20.14 -18.87 -1.45
CA LYS A 69 -20.74 -19.21 -0.14
C LYS A 69 -20.22 -18.35 0.99
N GLU A 70 -18.94 -18.04 0.96
CA GLU A 70 -18.26 -17.28 2.00
C GLU A 70 -18.41 -15.76 1.84
N ARG A 71 -18.96 -15.27 0.72
CA ARG A 71 -19.02 -13.84 0.34
C ARG A 71 -17.63 -13.15 0.44
N ARG A 72 -16.58 -13.89 0.07
CA ARG A 72 -15.17 -13.60 0.37
C ARG A 72 -14.42 -12.95 -0.78
N ALA A 73 -14.96 -12.05 -1.53
CA ALA A 73 -14.16 -11.25 -2.45
C ALA A 73 -13.50 -10.06 -1.72
N ILE A 74 -12.82 -10.28 -0.55
CA ILE A 74 -12.38 -9.18 0.27
C ILE A 74 -10.96 -9.38 0.78
N GLY A 75 -10.15 -8.32 0.56
CA GLY A 75 -8.73 -8.22 0.75
C GLY A 75 -8.18 -8.29 2.19
N GLU A 76 -6.91 -8.06 2.26
CA GLU A 76 -5.98 -8.15 3.37
C GLU A 76 -6.05 -6.88 4.22
N CYS A 77 -6.40 -6.95 5.52
CA CYS A 77 -6.68 -5.78 6.34
C CYS A 77 -6.00 -5.81 7.70
N VAL A 78 -5.88 -4.64 8.33
CA VAL A 78 -5.39 -4.40 9.68
C VAL A 78 -6.49 -3.84 10.58
N PRO A 79 -6.39 -3.96 11.93
CA PRO A 79 -7.39 -3.41 12.84
C PRO A 79 -7.29 -1.89 12.96
N ALA A 80 -8.34 -1.26 13.49
CA ALA A 80 -8.36 0.13 13.91
C ALA A 80 -7.22 0.44 14.90
N GLY A 81 -6.76 1.70 14.90
CA GLY A 81 -5.61 2.15 15.70
C GLY A 81 -4.24 1.70 15.16
N THR A 82 -4.21 1.05 13.99
CA THR A 82 -2.98 0.89 13.22
C THR A 82 -2.65 2.21 12.55
N GLU A 83 -1.40 2.66 12.67
CA GLU A 83 -0.94 3.91 12.05
C GLU A 83 -0.15 3.61 10.78
N ILE A 84 -0.29 4.49 9.79
CA ILE A 84 0.47 4.51 8.53
C ILE A 84 1.37 5.74 8.50
N PHE A 85 2.59 5.60 7.96
CA PHE A 85 3.52 6.72 7.84
C PHE A 85 3.27 7.48 6.56
N THR A 86 2.67 8.66 6.71
CA THR A 86 2.40 9.61 5.63
C THR A 86 3.56 10.58 5.43
N LYS A 87 3.50 11.41 4.43
CA LYS A 87 4.43 12.53 4.19
C LYS A 87 4.44 13.55 5.34
N ASP A 88 3.32 13.70 6.04
CA ASP A 88 3.15 14.66 7.15
C ASP A 88 3.39 14.04 8.54
N GLY A 89 3.68 12.73 8.60
CA GLY A 89 3.94 11.97 9.82
C GLY A 89 3.01 10.76 9.99
N TRP A 90 2.95 10.23 11.20
CA TRP A 90 2.10 9.08 11.53
C TRP A 90 0.64 9.49 11.65
N GLU A 91 -0.24 8.79 10.91
CA GLU A 91 -1.68 8.98 10.96
C GLU A 91 -2.38 7.64 11.15
N ASN A 92 -3.51 7.64 11.86
CA ASN A 92 -4.33 6.44 12.01
C ASN A 92 -4.91 6.03 10.65
N ILE A 93 -4.92 4.73 10.38
CA ILE A 93 -5.38 4.20 9.08
C ILE A 93 -6.85 4.56 8.80
N GLU A 94 -7.66 4.73 9.85
CA GLU A 94 -9.07 5.13 9.77
C GLU A 94 -9.26 6.55 9.19
N ASN A 95 -8.25 7.40 9.27
CA ASN A 95 -8.28 8.78 8.80
C ASN A 95 -7.71 8.94 7.38
N ILE A 96 -7.10 7.88 6.83
CA ILE A 96 -6.46 7.93 5.52
C ILE A 96 -7.51 7.96 4.41
N SER A 97 -7.27 8.82 3.44
CA SER A 97 -8.13 9.05 2.28
C SER A 97 -7.36 8.83 0.97
N VAL A 98 -8.10 8.59 -0.11
CA VAL A 98 -7.53 8.54 -1.46
C VAL A 98 -6.87 9.88 -1.80
N GLY A 99 -5.63 9.83 -2.29
CA GLY A 99 -4.80 10.99 -2.59
C GLY A 99 -3.79 11.37 -1.49
N ASP A 100 -3.88 10.77 -0.30
CA ASP A 100 -2.86 10.97 0.74
C ASP A 100 -1.53 10.32 0.31
N GLU A 101 -0.42 11.02 0.56
CA GLU A 101 0.92 10.55 0.21
C GLU A 101 1.53 9.76 1.38
N VAL A 102 1.93 8.51 1.12
CA VAL A 102 2.47 7.60 2.13
C VAL A 102 3.81 7.01 1.71
N PHE A 103 4.62 6.62 2.69
CA PHE A 103 5.87 5.94 2.45
C PHE A 103 5.65 4.48 2.05
N THR A 104 6.27 4.09 0.95
CA THR A 104 6.21 2.75 0.37
C THR A 104 7.60 2.22 0.03
N LEU A 105 7.75 0.91 0.04
CA LEU A 105 8.98 0.21 -0.34
C LEU A 105 8.75 -0.58 -1.61
N ASN A 106 9.42 -0.23 -2.68
CA ASN A 106 9.44 -1.04 -3.90
C ASN A 106 10.33 -2.28 -3.67
N ILE A 107 9.70 -3.42 -3.43
CA ILE A 107 10.41 -4.67 -3.11
C ILE A 107 11.23 -5.24 -4.26
N SER A 108 10.98 -4.83 -5.50
CA SER A 108 11.69 -5.32 -6.69
C SER A 108 13.08 -4.72 -6.85
N ASN A 109 13.26 -3.47 -6.44
CA ASN A 109 14.51 -2.70 -6.55
C ASN A 109 15.01 -2.16 -5.21
N ASP A 110 14.30 -2.45 -4.11
CA ASP A 110 14.62 -2.03 -2.75
C ASP A 110 14.57 -0.52 -2.52
N GLN A 111 13.77 0.19 -3.30
CA GLN A 111 13.71 1.64 -3.31
C GLN A 111 12.60 2.15 -2.39
N LEU A 112 12.95 3.11 -1.52
CA LEU A 112 11.99 3.84 -0.70
C LEU A 112 11.38 4.96 -1.55
N GLU A 113 10.06 5.01 -1.62
CA GLU A 113 9.31 5.96 -2.43
C GLU A 113 8.18 6.60 -1.60
N ILE A 114 7.62 7.70 -2.08
CA ILE A 114 6.39 8.30 -1.57
C ILE A 114 5.37 8.19 -2.69
N GLN A 115 4.22 7.60 -2.41
CA GLN A 115 3.15 7.38 -3.40
C GLN A 115 1.80 7.73 -2.81
N GLU A 116 0.87 8.12 -3.69
CA GLU A 116 -0.51 8.40 -3.32
C GLU A 116 -1.28 7.10 -3.02
N VAL A 117 -2.13 7.14 -2.02
CA VAL A 117 -3.14 6.13 -1.76
C VAL A 117 -4.17 6.20 -2.88
N THR A 118 -4.36 5.10 -3.59
CA THR A 118 -5.28 5.01 -4.73
C THR A 118 -6.66 4.49 -4.34
N ASP A 119 -6.77 3.78 -3.23
CA ASP A 119 -8.04 3.28 -2.68
C ASP A 119 -7.93 3.01 -1.19
N THR A 120 -9.07 3.04 -0.49
CA THR A 120 -9.19 2.71 0.93
C THR A 120 -10.31 1.72 1.17
N VAL A 121 -10.10 0.78 2.09
CA VAL A 121 -11.09 -0.23 2.47
C VAL A 121 -11.37 -0.11 3.97
N GLU A 122 -12.63 0.01 4.31
CA GLU A 122 -13.17 -0.13 5.67
C GLU A 122 -14.25 -1.21 5.66
N LYS A 123 -14.18 -2.17 6.58
CA LYS A 123 -15.18 -3.23 6.62
C LYS A 123 -15.30 -3.88 7.98
N LEU A 124 -16.51 -4.32 8.33
CA LEU A 124 -16.73 -5.18 9.50
C LEU A 124 -16.15 -6.57 9.25
N TYR A 125 -15.28 -7.02 10.14
CA TYR A 125 -14.63 -8.32 10.10
C TYR A 125 -15.00 -9.12 11.34
N ASN A 126 -15.57 -10.30 11.15
CA ASN A 126 -15.98 -11.21 12.22
C ASN A 126 -15.38 -12.59 11.97
N ASP A 127 -14.11 -12.73 12.29
CA ASP A 127 -13.31 -13.96 12.22
C ASP A 127 -12.07 -13.77 13.11
N GLN A 128 -11.18 -14.72 13.13
CA GLN A 128 -9.91 -14.62 13.85
C GLN A 128 -8.88 -13.81 13.06
N MET A 129 -8.16 -12.95 13.75
CA MET A 129 -6.95 -12.29 13.26
C MET A 129 -5.70 -13.03 13.74
N VAL A 130 -4.63 -12.88 12.96
CA VAL A 130 -3.29 -13.38 13.33
C VAL A 130 -2.56 -12.26 14.06
N HIS A 131 -2.14 -12.54 15.29
CA HIS A 131 -1.30 -11.64 16.10
C HIS A 131 0.08 -12.25 16.26
N ILE A 132 1.11 -11.58 15.73
CA ILE A 132 2.52 -12.00 15.82
C ILE A 132 3.31 -10.89 16.49
N TYR A 133 3.97 -11.22 17.59
CA TYR A 133 4.69 -10.21 18.37
C TYR A 133 5.92 -10.77 19.09
N ASN A 134 6.78 -9.87 19.53
CA ASN A 134 7.86 -10.16 20.46
C ASN A 134 8.01 -9.04 21.51
N SER A 135 8.77 -9.28 22.55
CA SER A 135 8.98 -8.30 23.63
C SER A 135 9.77 -7.05 23.22
N LYS A 136 10.37 -7.02 22.02
CA LYS A 136 11.34 -6.00 21.64
C LYS A 136 10.82 -5.03 20.57
N ASN A 137 10.53 -5.51 19.38
CA ASN A 137 10.45 -4.65 18.20
C ASN A 137 9.46 -5.10 17.12
N LEU A 138 8.69 -6.14 17.34
CA LEU A 138 7.66 -6.63 16.44
C LEU A 138 6.33 -6.73 17.16
N ASP A 139 5.29 -6.20 16.55
CA ASP A 139 3.89 -6.38 16.96
C ASP A 139 3.03 -6.09 15.74
N ILE A 140 2.40 -7.15 15.19
CA ILE A 140 1.52 -7.05 14.03
C ILE A 140 0.25 -7.83 14.29
N MET A 141 -0.89 -7.21 14.05
CA MET A 141 -2.20 -7.83 14.11
C MET A 141 -2.90 -7.62 12.78
N VAL A 142 -3.17 -8.70 12.08
CA VAL A 142 -3.65 -8.66 10.69
C VAL A 142 -4.63 -9.80 10.41
N THR A 143 -5.44 -9.67 9.37
CA THR A 143 -6.32 -10.75 8.92
C THR A 143 -5.51 -11.95 8.42
N LYS A 144 -6.06 -13.17 8.48
CA LYS A 144 -5.36 -14.43 8.13
C LYS A 144 -4.71 -14.40 6.74
N LYS A 145 -5.39 -13.82 5.77
CA LYS A 145 -4.93 -13.75 4.37
C LYS A 145 -3.95 -12.60 4.10
N HIS A 146 -3.74 -11.72 5.08
CA HIS A 146 -2.85 -10.57 4.94
C HIS A 146 -1.44 -11.02 4.56
N LYS A 147 -0.85 -10.36 3.57
CA LYS A 147 0.49 -10.66 3.06
C LYS A 147 1.56 -9.98 3.89
N VAL A 148 2.54 -10.75 4.31
CA VAL A 148 3.72 -10.27 5.03
C VAL A 148 4.93 -10.40 4.12
N VAL A 149 5.66 -9.30 3.96
CA VAL A 149 6.89 -9.27 3.15
C VAL A 149 8.09 -9.59 4.02
N LEU A 150 8.81 -10.62 3.66
CA LEU A 150 10.00 -11.11 4.37
C LEU A 150 11.20 -11.11 3.44
N TRP A 151 12.39 -10.99 4.01
CA TRP A 151 13.66 -11.19 3.33
C TRP A 151 14.39 -12.39 3.93
N ASP A 152 14.90 -13.24 3.08
CA ASP A 152 15.72 -14.38 3.50
C ASP A 152 17.14 -13.94 3.88
N ARG A 153 17.97 -14.89 4.33
CA ARG A 153 19.38 -14.64 4.69
C ARG A 153 20.26 -14.11 3.55
N TYR A 154 19.78 -14.23 2.30
CA TYR A 154 20.46 -13.75 1.09
C TYR A 154 19.90 -12.42 0.59
N ASP A 155 19.08 -11.73 1.38
CA ASP A 155 18.37 -10.49 1.01
C ASP A 155 17.35 -10.64 -0.11
N LYS A 156 16.83 -11.84 -0.34
CA LYS A 156 15.83 -12.08 -1.35
C LYS A 156 14.44 -11.87 -0.74
N PRO A 157 13.63 -10.95 -1.27
CA PRO A 157 12.28 -10.75 -0.78
C PRO A 157 11.39 -11.94 -1.17
N TYR A 158 10.47 -12.28 -0.30
CA TYR A 158 9.37 -13.19 -0.58
C TYR A 158 8.15 -12.81 0.25
N VAL A 159 6.98 -13.21 -0.21
CA VAL A 159 5.70 -12.88 0.40
C VAL A 159 5.02 -14.15 0.84
N ILE A 160 4.48 -14.16 2.05
CA ILE A 160 3.65 -15.25 2.59
C ILE A 160 2.42 -14.66 3.28
N THR A 161 1.36 -15.45 3.47
CA THR A 161 0.21 -15.01 4.24
C THR A 161 0.52 -15.01 5.74
N ALA A 162 -0.22 -14.21 6.50
CA ALA A 162 -0.08 -14.18 7.96
C ALA A 162 -0.42 -15.55 8.58
N GLU A 163 -1.39 -16.27 8.02
CA GLU A 163 -1.75 -17.63 8.45
C GLU A 163 -0.59 -18.61 8.21
N GLU A 164 0.05 -18.56 7.03
CA GLU A 164 1.24 -19.39 6.76
C GLU A 164 2.41 -19.03 7.70
N LEU A 165 2.61 -17.74 7.98
CA LEU A 165 3.64 -17.29 8.91
C LEU A 165 3.34 -17.79 10.33
N TYR A 166 2.08 -17.70 10.77
CA TYR A 166 1.61 -18.24 12.05
C TYR A 166 1.93 -19.73 12.18
N GLU A 167 1.55 -20.55 11.20
CA GLU A 167 1.82 -22.00 11.22
C GLU A 167 3.32 -22.31 11.24
N LYS A 168 4.12 -21.58 10.47
CA LYS A 168 5.58 -21.74 10.45
C LYS A 168 6.22 -21.39 11.80
N ILE A 169 5.75 -20.32 12.47
CA ILE A 169 6.23 -19.94 13.81
C ILE A 169 5.86 -21.04 14.83
N LYS A 170 4.62 -21.54 14.81
CA LYS A 170 4.17 -22.61 15.70
C LYS A 170 4.98 -23.90 15.54
N ASN A 171 5.39 -24.21 14.32
CA ASN A 171 6.18 -25.39 13.99
C ASN A 171 7.69 -25.18 14.13
N ASN A 172 8.16 -24.02 14.65
CA ASN A 172 9.58 -23.65 14.75
C ASN A 172 10.34 -23.81 13.40
N ASP A 173 9.72 -23.35 12.30
CA ASP A 173 10.30 -23.47 10.97
C ASP A 173 11.63 -22.72 10.86
N SER A 174 12.68 -23.44 10.45
CA SER A 174 14.04 -22.90 10.34
C SER A 174 14.17 -21.86 9.22
N GLY A 175 13.32 -21.92 8.18
CA GLY A 175 13.29 -20.93 7.10
C GLY A 175 12.87 -19.56 7.61
N VAL A 176 11.82 -19.50 8.42
CA VAL A 176 11.37 -18.26 9.06
C VAL A 176 12.41 -17.73 10.05
N SER A 177 13.04 -18.61 10.84
CA SER A 177 14.07 -18.21 11.82
C SER A 177 15.32 -17.58 11.18
N HIS A 178 15.52 -17.72 9.88
CA HIS A 178 16.59 -17.08 9.11
C HIS A 178 16.10 -15.90 8.27
N SER A 179 14.86 -15.50 8.44
CA SER A 179 14.24 -14.38 7.71
C SER A 179 14.13 -13.13 8.58
N TYR A 180 13.91 -12.00 7.96
CA TYR A 180 13.72 -10.73 8.65
C TYR A 180 12.80 -9.81 7.86
N ILE A 181 12.22 -8.81 8.55
CA ILE A 181 11.50 -7.70 7.96
C ILE A 181 12.46 -6.51 7.91
N ARG A 182 12.61 -5.83 6.78
CA ARG A 182 13.49 -4.67 6.65
C ARG A 182 13.05 -3.51 7.52
N ASN A 183 14.01 -2.70 7.96
CA ASN A 183 13.74 -1.45 8.71
C ASN A 183 13.54 -0.26 7.78
N SER A 184 14.06 -0.31 6.54
CA SER A 184 14.07 0.78 5.59
C SER A 184 14.36 0.28 4.18
N GLY A 185 14.38 1.20 3.20
CA GLY A 185 14.80 0.99 1.80
C GLY A 185 15.85 2.02 1.36
N ASN A 186 16.22 1.97 0.09
CA ASN A 186 17.19 2.89 -0.52
C ASN A 186 16.47 4.16 -0.98
N TRP A 187 16.83 5.32 -0.43
CA TRP A 187 16.30 6.60 -0.84
C TRP A 187 17.15 7.23 -1.95
N ILE A 188 16.51 7.71 -2.99
CA ILE A 188 17.12 8.52 -4.06
C ILE A 188 16.51 9.91 -3.96
N GLY A 189 17.30 10.87 -3.50
CA GLY A 189 16.86 12.26 -3.37
C GLY A 189 17.70 13.20 -4.22
N GLU A 190 17.40 14.51 -4.13
CA GLU A 190 18.05 15.55 -4.89
C GLU A 190 19.45 15.88 -4.32
N ASP A 191 20.43 16.05 -5.20
CA ASP A 191 21.82 16.40 -4.84
C ASP A 191 22.27 17.66 -5.62
N ASN A 192 21.59 18.76 -5.37
CA ASN A 192 21.88 20.03 -6.01
C ASN A 192 23.15 20.67 -5.38
N GLU A 193 24.08 21.15 -6.20
CA GLU A 193 25.33 21.76 -5.71
C GLU A 193 25.09 23.05 -4.91
N TYR A 194 24.09 23.84 -5.29
CA TYR A 194 23.76 25.10 -4.64
C TYR A 194 22.30 25.16 -4.24
N PHE A 195 22.06 25.64 -3.04
CA PHE A 195 20.77 26.12 -2.54
C PHE A 195 20.67 27.63 -2.79
N THR A 196 19.55 28.07 -3.35
CA THR A 196 19.27 29.50 -3.50
C THR A 196 18.29 29.92 -2.41
N LEU A 197 18.70 30.92 -1.57
CA LEU A 197 17.83 31.43 -0.51
C LEU A 197 16.57 32.07 -1.13
N PRO A 198 15.35 31.65 -0.73
CA PRO A 198 14.12 32.13 -1.32
C PRO A 198 14.01 33.67 -1.36
N ASN A 199 13.46 34.18 -2.46
CA ASN A 199 13.30 35.63 -2.75
C ASN A 199 14.62 36.41 -2.81
N THR A 200 15.74 35.74 -3.10
CA THR A 200 17.06 36.36 -3.29
C THR A 200 17.84 35.67 -4.40
N GLU A 201 18.96 36.29 -4.81
CA GLU A 201 19.96 35.66 -5.68
C GLU A 201 21.12 35.00 -4.89
N ILE A 202 20.99 34.91 -3.57
CA ILE A 202 22.04 34.38 -2.69
C ILE A 202 22.14 32.87 -2.89
N LYS A 203 23.24 32.41 -3.45
CA LYS A 203 23.56 31.00 -3.64
C LYS A 203 24.51 30.54 -2.54
N ILE A 204 24.21 29.41 -1.91
CA ILE A 204 24.97 28.78 -0.84
C ILE A 204 25.28 27.36 -1.29
N LYS A 205 26.49 26.86 -1.07
CA LYS A 205 26.75 25.43 -1.28
C LYS A 205 25.78 24.60 -0.45
N THR A 206 25.11 23.64 -1.07
CA THR A 206 24.07 22.88 -0.38
C THR A 206 24.60 22.11 0.84
N ASP A 207 25.86 21.68 0.79
CA ASP A 207 26.54 21.05 1.94
C ASP A 207 26.62 22.00 3.13
N ASP A 208 27.03 23.26 2.91
CA ASP A 208 27.14 24.26 3.97
C ASP A 208 25.75 24.70 4.44
N TRP A 209 24.76 24.75 3.55
CA TRP A 209 23.37 25.02 3.90
C TRP A 209 22.76 23.89 4.75
N ALA A 210 22.96 22.61 4.37
CA ALA A 210 22.51 21.46 5.13
C ALA A 210 23.15 21.42 6.53
N ALA A 211 24.42 21.76 6.65
CA ALA A 211 25.13 21.88 7.92
C ALA A 211 24.53 23.00 8.78
N PHE A 212 24.30 24.17 8.19
CA PHE A 212 23.72 25.32 8.89
C PHE A 212 22.27 25.05 9.33
N LEU A 213 21.46 24.49 8.45
CA LEU A 213 20.08 24.10 8.78
C LEU A 213 20.06 23.08 9.92
N GLY A 214 20.96 22.09 9.92
CA GLY A 214 21.05 21.08 10.98
C GLY A 214 21.34 21.68 12.34
N ILE A 215 22.34 22.53 12.46
CA ILE A 215 22.65 23.18 13.74
C ILE A 215 21.59 24.22 14.15
N TYR A 216 20.94 24.89 13.19
CA TYR A 216 19.82 25.77 13.46
C TYR A 216 18.61 25.01 14.01
N LEU A 217 18.28 23.86 13.47
CA LEU A 217 17.18 23.02 13.95
C LEU A 217 17.41 22.58 15.40
N ALA A 218 18.64 22.31 15.80
CA ALA A 218 18.98 21.94 17.17
C ALA A 218 19.05 23.19 18.07
N GLU A 219 19.97 24.12 17.82
CA GLU A 219 20.37 25.18 18.73
C GLU A 219 19.92 26.60 18.29
N GLY A 220 19.25 26.69 17.12
CA GLY A 220 18.90 27.97 16.53
C GLY A 220 17.57 28.54 17.01
N HIS A 221 17.43 29.85 16.89
CA HIS A 221 16.16 30.56 17.12
C HIS A 221 16.12 31.84 16.29
N CYS A 222 14.90 32.26 15.95
CA CYS A 222 14.61 33.58 15.38
C CYS A 222 14.01 34.48 16.47
N ALA A 223 14.50 35.70 16.57
CA ALA A 223 13.89 36.66 17.48
C ALA A 223 12.57 37.18 16.87
N GLY A 224 11.49 37.11 17.65
CA GLY A 224 10.19 37.67 17.28
C GLY A 224 10.16 39.20 17.36
N THR A 225 8.99 39.80 17.24
CA THR A 225 8.75 41.23 17.33
C THR A 225 9.01 41.72 18.77
N LYS A 226 9.89 42.69 18.93
CA LYS A 226 10.13 43.33 20.21
C LYS A 226 9.76 44.81 20.14
N GLY A 227 8.83 45.23 20.98
CA GLY A 227 8.41 46.65 21.06
C GLY A 227 7.78 47.16 19.75
N GLY A 228 7.03 46.34 19.02
CA GLY A 228 6.38 46.69 17.76
C GLY A 228 7.31 46.69 16.52
N ARG A 229 8.61 46.41 16.68
CA ARG A 229 9.58 46.33 15.58
C ARG A 229 9.88 44.87 15.27
N LYS A 230 9.74 44.47 13.98
CA LYS A 230 10.17 43.16 13.49
C LYS A 230 11.69 43.03 13.70
N SER A 231 12.13 41.95 14.34
CA SER A 231 13.54 41.63 14.48
C SER A 231 13.95 40.69 13.33
N ASN A 232 15.07 41.01 12.69
CA ASN A 232 15.64 40.16 11.62
C ASN A 232 16.83 39.35 12.15
N LEU A 233 16.78 38.97 13.43
CA LEU A 233 17.87 38.30 14.13
C LEU A 233 17.67 36.79 14.12
N VAL A 234 18.68 36.08 13.62
CA VAL A 234 18.86 34.64 13.73
C VAL A 234 19.99 34.37 14.72
N GLY A 235 19.73 33.59 15.74
CA GLY A 235 20.71 33.22 16.76
C GLY A 235 20.95 31.71 16.80
N ILE A 236 22.22 31.32 17.04
CA ILE A 236 22.60 29.93 17.35
C ILE A 236 23.36 29.99 18.68
N THR A 237 22.90 29.21 19.67
CA THR A 237 23.51 29.21 21.01
C THR A 237 24.25 27.90 21.23
N GLN A 238 25.54 27.96 21.55
CA GLN A 238 26.34 26.78 21.84
C GLN A 238 27.40 27.08 22.90
N VAL A 239 27.56 26.17 23.87
CA VAL A 239 28.52 26.31 24.98
C VAL A 239 29.73 25.37 24.88
N LYS A 240 29.61 24.28 24.08
CA LYS A 240 30.71 23.33 23.90
C LYS A 240 31.75 23.94 22.95
N GLU A 241 33.00 24.06 23.39
CA GLU A 241 34.06 24.75 22.64
C GLU A 241 34.31 24.11 21.26
N ASP A 242 34.41 22.77 21.20
CA ASP A 242 34.66 22.07 19.95
C ASP A 242 33.52 22.31 18.92
N THR A 243 32.28 22.27 19.39
CA THR A 243 31.11 22.53 18.53
C THR A 243 31.04 23.99 18.09
N LYS A 244 31.40 24.94 18.98
CA LYS A 244 31.50 26.37 18.61
C LYS A 244 32.53 26.61 17.53
N ALA A 245 33.72 26.01 17.63
CA ALA A 245 34.74 26.13 16.59
C ALA A 245 34.25 25.62 15.23
N MET A 246 33.52 24.48 15.21
CA MET A 246 32.92 23.94 13.99
C MET A 246 31.84 24.88 13.42
N ILE A 247 30.99 25.47 14.26
CA ILE A 247 29.98 26.45 13.83
C ILE A 247 30.64 27.68 13.25
N GLU A 248 31.70 28.19 13.88
CA GLU A 248 32.41 29.38 13.41
C GLU A 248 33.05 29.13 12.03
N GLU A 249 33.68 27.99 11.82
CA GLU A 249 34.21 27.60 10.51
C GLU A 249 33.13 27.45 9.43
N LEU A 250 31.96 26.94 9.79
CA LEU A 250 30.81 26.90 8.91
C LEU A 250 30.32 28.30 8.53
N LEU A 251 30.14 29.19 9.53
CA LEU A 251 29.66 30.56 9.32
C LEU A 251 30.59 31.40 8.45
N LYS A 252 31.92 31.18 8.50
CA LYS A 252 32.90 31.83 7.61
C LYS A 252 32.70 31.47 6.12
N ARG A 253 32.09 30.32 5.82
CA ARG A 253 31.80 29.87 4.43
C ARG A 253 30.46 30.38 3.92
N LEU A 254 29.58 30.85 4.83
CA LEU A 254 28.25 31.36 4.48
C LEU A 254 28.32 32.84 4.10
N PRO A 255 27.45 33.34 3.22
CA PRO A 255 27.43 34.72 2.75
C PRO A 255 26.78 35.69 3.75
N PHE A 256 26.79 35.35 5.04
CA PHE A 256 26.17 36.14 6.10
C PHE A 256 27.21 36.66 7.11
N LYS A 257 27.11 37.94 7.46
CA LYS A 257 27.90 38.49 8.55
C LYS A 257 27.34 38.04 9.89
N TYR A 258 28.20 37.61 10.80
CA TYR A 258 27.84 37.19 12.15
C TYR A 258 28.65 37.90 13.24
N VAL A 259 28.11 37.89 14.45
CA VAL A 259 28.79 38.40 15.67
C VAL A 259 28.66 37.33 16.76
N LEU A 260 29.77 37.01 17.44
CA LEU A 260 29.75 36.15 18.61
C LEU A 260 29.53 36.98 19.89
N ARG A 261 28.37 36.83 20.53
CA ARG A 261 27.99 37.51 21.76
C ARG A 261 28.19 36.60 22.98
N ASN A 262 28.79 37.17 24.02
CA ASN A 262 29.03 36.49 25.32
C ASN A 262 29.72 35.13 25.17
N ASN A 263 30.57 34.97 24.18
CA ASN A 263 31.30 33.73 23.87
C ASN A 263 30.42 32.47 23.74
N ARG A 264 29.12 32.61 23.46
CA ARG A 264 28.18 31.47 23.39
C ARG A 264 27.10 31.59 22.32
N GLN A 265 26.83 32.80 21.81
CA GLN A 265 25.73 33.02 20.88
C GLN A 265 26.22 33.66 19.59
N PHE A 266 26.11 32.97 18.47
CA PHE A 266 26.31 33.49 17.13
C PHE A 266 25.03 34.22 16.70
N ILE A 267 25.15 35.47 16.28
CA ILE A 267 24.04 36.31 15.84
C ILE A 267 24.26 36.71 14.40
N ILE A 268 23.28 36.45 13.57
CA ILE A 268 23.20 36.90 12.18
C ILE A 268 22.00 37.85 12.08
N VAL A 269 22.19 38.99 11.44
CA VAL A 269 21.10 39.95 11.14
C VAL A 269 20.91 39.99 9.65
N ASN A 270 19.88 39.29 9.14
CA ASN A 270 19.52 39.24 7.73
C ASN A 270 18.02 38.95 7.62
N GLU A 271 17.30 39.80 6.91
CA GLU A 271 15.86 39.73 6.83
C GLU A 271 15.36 38.47 6.05
N PHE A 272 15.99 38.17 4.93
CA PHE A 272 15.59 37.03 4.10
C PHE A 272 15.87 35.70 4.80
N LEU A 273 17.04 35.57 5.42
CA LEU A 273 17.40 34.40 6.23
C LEU A 273 16.44 34.24 7.41
N HIS A 274 16.16 35.33 8.13
CA HIS A 274 15.23 35.33 9.25
C HIS A 274 13.83 34.88 8.82
N ASN A 275 13.27 35.46 7.75
CA ASN A 275 11.95 35.12 7.28
C ASN A 275 11.88 33.63 6.88
N HIS A 276 12.87 33.11 6.16
CA HIS A 276 12.92 31.72 5.75
C HIS A 276 12.99 30.76 6.96
N LEU A 277 13.77 31.09 7.98
CA LEU A 277 13.94 30.23 9.16
C LEU A 277 12.82 30.41 10.19
N PHE A 278 12.16 31.56 10.21
CA PHE A 278 11.05 31.86 11.14
C PHE A 278 9.86 30.93 10.91
N ASP A 279 9.56 30.56 9.66
CA ASP A 279 8.48 29.66 9.27
C ASP A 279 8.76 28.19 9.67
N LEU A 280 10.00 27.86 10.04
CA LEU A 280 10.34 26.53 10.58
C LEU A 280 9.89 26.32 12.03
N GLY A 281 9.37 27.38 12.68
CA GLY A 281 8.80 27.29 14.02
C GLY A 281 9.80 27.58 15.16
N ASN A 282 9.30 27.40 16.37
CA ASN A 282 10.05 27.56 17.62
C ASN A 282 10.41 26.19 18.24
N SER A 283 10.99 26.14 19.41
CA SER A 283 11.39 24.89 20.08
C SER A 283 10.26 23.86 20.25
N TYR A 284 8.99 24.27 20.21
CA TYR A 284 7.82 23.39 20.35
C TYR A 284 7.21 22.97 19.02
N THR A 285 7.48 23.71 17.96
CA THR A 285 6.84 23.56 16.63
C THR A 285 7.85 23.46 15.51
N LYS A 286 9.14 23.34 15.82
CA LYS A 286 10.21 23.21 14.81
C LYS A 286 9.96 22.04 13.90
N LYS A 287 10.27 22.23 12.62
CA LYS A 287 10.14 21.21 11.56
C LYS A 287 11.29 21.33 10.56
N ILE A 288 11.61 20.23 9.91
CA ILE A 288 12.52 20.22 8.77
C ILE A 288 11.73 20.71 7.54
N PRO A 289 12.23 21.68 6.76
CA PRO A 289 11.52 22.16 5.60
C PRO A 289 11.43 21.06 4.53
N GLU A 290 10.31 21.01 3.80
CA GLU A 290 9.96 19.93 2.88
C GLU A 290 11.04 19.71 1.80
N TYR A 291 11.61 20.78 1.24
CA TYR A 291 12.69 20.66 0.25
C TYR A 291 13.92 19.93 0.79
N ALA A 292 14.22 20.07 2.09
CA ALA A 292 15.37 19.40 2.71
C ALA A 292 15.11 17.90 2.95
N LYS A 293 13.86 17.52 3.14
CA LYS A 293 13.47 16.11 3.23
C LYS A 293 13.66 15.38 1.89
N GLN A 294 13.64 16.10 0.75
CA GLN A 294 13.85 15.53 -0.58
C GLN A 294 15.34 15.40 -0.97
N TRP A 295 16.26 15.79 -0.12
CA TRP A 295 17.68 15.71 -0.40
C TRP A 295 18.20 14.25 -0.49
N SER A 296 19.34 14.12 -1.19
CA SER A 296 20.06 12.84 -1.30
C SER A 296 20.52 12.36 0.09
N VAL A 297 20.75 11.05 0.19
CA VAL A 297 21.32 10.39 1.38
C VAL A 297 22.59 11.12 1.88
N ARG A 298 23.41 11.63 0.97
CA ARG A 298 24.63 12.40 1.29
C ARG A 298 24.30 13.70 2.06
N LEU A 299 23.39 14.48 1.54
CA LEU A 299 22.96 15.76 2.15
C LEU A 299 22.18 15.54 3.45
N LEU A 300 21.30 14.53 3.49
CA LEU A 300 20.58 14.15 4.71
C LEU A 300 21.52 13.70 5.83
N ASN A 301 22.62 13.02 5.51
CA ASN A 301 23.66 12.68 6.49
C ASN A 301 24.36 13.93 7.04
N ILE A 302 24.62 14.94 6.20
CA ILE A 302 25.18 16.21 6.67
C ILE A 302 24.20 16.90 7.62
N LEU A 303 22.92 17.02 7.22
CA LEU A 303 21.86 17.61 8.04
C LEU A 303 21.78 16.92 9.41
N LEU A 304 21.60 15.60 9.44
CA LEU A 304 21.48 14.83 10.68
C LEU A 304 22.73 14.92 11.54
N LYS A 305 23.92 14.88 10.93
CA LYS A 305 25.19 15.05 11.66
C LYS A 305 25.21 16.37 12.47
N TRP A 306 24.79 17.47 11.84
CA TRP A 306 24.81 18.78 12.50
C TRP A 306 23.64 18.95 13.49
N MET A 307 22.50 18.33 13.29
CA MET A 307 21.44 18.23 14.29
C MET A 307 21.94 17.51 15.55
N LEU A 308 22.67 16.40 15.37
CA LEU A 308 23.21 15.61 16.48
C LEU A 308 24.32 16.31 17.26
N LEU A 309 25.02 17.30 16.70
CA LEU A 309 26.00 18.13 17.43
C LEU A 309 25.35 18.99 18.50
N GLY A 310 24.10 19.43 18.32
CA GLY A 310 23.33 20.17 19.32
C GLY A 310 22.60 19.22 20.28
N ASP A 311 21.50 18.66 19.82
CA ASP A 311 20.52 17.90 20.61
C ASP A 311 20.67 16.36 20.48
N GLY A 312 21.81 15.92 19.99
CA GLY A 312 22.07 14.50 19.77
C GLY A 312 22.93 13.85 20.88
N LYS A 313 22.84 12.52 20.87
CA LYS A 313 23.67 11.65 21.69
C LYS A 313 24.11 10.44 20.87
N ASN A 314 25.42 10.18 20.91
CA ASN A 314 25.99 8.96 20.38
C ASN A 314 26.21 7.95 21.51
N ARG A 315 25.70 6.74 21.35
CA ARG A 315 25.86 5.67 22.31
C ARG A 315 26.54 4.48 21.64
N MET A 316 27.56 3.91 22.29
CA MET A 316 28.19 2.67 21.83
C MET A 316 27.40 1.48 22.36
N VAL A 317 26.93 0.61 21.43
CA VAL A 317 26.26 -0.64 21.77
C VAL A 317 26.88 -1.76 20.92
N CYS A 318 27.46 -2.76 21.57
CA CYS A 318 28.12 -3.88 20.90
C CYS A 318 29.10 -3.46 19.78
N GLY A 319 29.91 -2.43 20.03
CA GLY A 319 30.89 -1.92 19.07
C GLY A 319 30.33 -1.07 17.93
N LYS A 320 29.03 -0.80 17.91
CA LYS A 320 28.37 0.09 16.94
C LYS A 320 27.94 1.39 17.59
N VAL A 321 28.08 2.49 16.85
CA VAL A 321 27.54 3.79 17.27
C VAL A 321 26.05 3.82 16.95
N ILE A 322 25.22 4.05 17.97
CA ILE A 322 23.79 4.33 17.82
C ILE A 322 23.60 5.83 17.99
N ARG A 323 22.94 6.45 17.03
CA ARG A 323 22.59 7.87 17.09
C ARG A 323 21.21 8.02 17.75
N GLU A 324 21.12 8.96 18.67
CA GLU A 324 19.86 9.33 19.33
C GLU A 324 19.68 10.85 19.18
N TYR A 325 18.52 11.28 18.72
CA TYR A 325 18.14 12.68 18.65
C TYR A 325 17.01 12.97 19.62
N CYS A 326 17.06 14.12 20.31
CA CYS A 326 16.09 14.49 21.31
C CYS A 326 15.42 15.82 20.94
N THR A 327 14.11 15.89 21.01
CA THR A 327 13.37 17.14 20.75
C THR A 327 12.06 17.19 21.56
N ILE A 328 11.58 18.40 21.83
CA ILE A 328 10.24 18.63 22.41
C ILE A 328 9.21 19.02 21.34
N SER A 329 9.62 19.13 20.08
CA SER A 329 8.72 19.32 18.93
C SER A 329 8.27 17.95 18.41
N PRO A 330 6.95 17.63 18.44
CA PRO A 330 6.44 16.40 17.85
C PRO A 330 6.78 16.31 16.35
N GLN A 331 6.58 17.41 15.61
CA GLN A 331 6.84 17.44 14.17
C GLN A 331 8.33 17.18 13.84
N LEU A 332 9.25 17.83 14.56
CA LEU A 332 10.69 17.60 14.36
C LEU A 332 11.09 16.15 14.72
N SER A 333 10.36 15.51 15.63
CA SER A 333 10.55 14.09 15.95
C SER A 333 10.20 13.21 14.75
N GLU A 334 9.06 13.45 14.11
CA GLU A 334 8.60 12.70 12.93
C GLU A 334 9.47 12.97 11.72
N ASP A 335 9.83 14.23 11.48
CA ASP A 335 10.77 14.60 10.43
C ASP A 335 12.15 13.92 10.63
N THR A 336 12.64 13.83 11.86
CA THR A 336 13.91 13.15 12.16
C THR A 336 13.80 11.64 11.95
N PHE A 337 12.65 11.05 12.29
CA PHE A 337 12.35 9.65 11.97
C PHE A 337 12.38 9.43 10.46
N GLU A 338 11.75 10.29 9.66
CA GLU A 338 11.78 10.26 8.21
C GLU A 338 13.21 10.32 7.66
N ILE A 339 14.02 11.25 8.17
CA ILE A 339 15.44 11.35 7.76
C ILE A 339 16.20 10.05 8.05
N MET A 340 16.04 9.46 9.24
CA MET A 340 16.69 8.19 9.58
C MET A 340 16.19 7.03 8.69
N LEU A 341 14.90 7.00 8.35
CA LEU A 341 14.32 6.05 7.41
C LEU A 341 14.99 6.18 6.03
N LYS A 342 15.09 7.40 5.50
CA LYS A 342 15.74 7.70 4.20
C LYS A 342 17.24 7.42 4.20
N LEU A 343 17.90 7.48 5.35
CA LEU A 343 19.30 7.10 5.51
C LEU A 343 19.53 5.57 5.51
N GLY A 344 18.48 4.76 5.38
CA GLY A 344 18.58 3.30 5.31
C GLY A 344 18.73 2.61 6.66
N SER A 345 18.67 3.36 7.77
CA SER A 345 18.85 2.81 9.13
C SER A 345 17.53 2.39 9.77
N GLY A 346 16.42 3.06 9.42
CA GLY A 346 15.19 3.03 10.19
C GLY A 346 15.36 3.62 11.58
N ALA A 347 14.27 3.83 12.29
CA ALA A 347 14.29 4.38 13.64
C ALA A 347 13.12 3.88 14.49
N THR A 348 13.14 4.21 15.77
CA THR A 348 12.00 4.12 16.68
C THR A 348 11.94 5.37 17.52
N THR A 349 10.73 5.82 17.84
CA THR A 349 10.51 6.96 18.73
C THR A 349 10.03 6.47 20.09
N SER A 350 10.59 7.04 21.16
CA SER A 350 10.09 6.90 22.52
C SER A 350 9.77 8.28 23.08
N ILE A 351 8.71 8.36 23.87
CA ILE A 351 8.26 9.60 24.50
C ILE A 351 8.51 9.48 26.00
N ARG A 352 9.29 10.42 26.54
CA ARG A 352 9.47 10.55 27.98
C ARG A 352 8.52 11.62 28.49
N THR A 353 7.58 11.22 29.33
CA THR A 353 6.69 12.14 30.03
C THR A 353 7.47 13.02 31.01
N PRO A 354 7.09 14.30 31.19
CA PRO A 354 7.69 15.16 32.18
C PRO A 354 7.46 14.64 33.60
N GLU A 355 8.48 14.81 34.42
CA GLU A 355 8.43 14.59 35.88
C GLU A 355 8.93 15.83 36.60
N ASP A 356 8.48 16.05 37.84
CA ASP A 356 9.01 17.13 38.69
C ASP A 356 10.48 16.89 38.95
N ARG A 357 11.29 17.89 38.72
CA ARG A 357 12.75 17.79 38.90
C ARG A 357 13.36 19.05 39.44
N ILE A 358 14.42 18.91 40.20
CA ILE A 358 15.25 20.03 40.61
C ILE A 358 16.37 20.21 39.60
N PHE A 359 16.51 21.42 39.06
CA PHE A 359 17.61 21.81 38.19
C PHE A 359 18.17 23.15 38.60
N ALA A 360 19.46 23.19 38.89
CA ALA A 360 20.17 24.40 39.39
C ALA A 360 19.41 25.09 40.56
N ASP A 361 19.02 24.28 41.56
CA ASP A 361 18.30 24.69 42.76
C ASP A 361 16.88 25.25 42.53
N ARG A 362 16.33 25.03 41.35
CA ARG A 362 14.94 25.39 41.02
C ARG A 362 14.10 24.15 40.80
N LEU A 363 12.94 24.11 41.44
CA LEU A 363 11.92 23.09 41.14
C LEU A 363 11.29 23.42 39.78
N ILE A 364 11.36 22.48 38.85
CA ILE A 364 10.69 22.53 37.57
C ILE A 364 9.54 21.52 37.65
N LEU A 365 8.30 22.02 37.65
CA LEU A 365 7.10 21.18 37.67
C LEU A 365 6.86 20.51 36.33
N ALA A 366 6.36 19.28 36.33
CA ALA A 366 6.03 18.51 35.14
C ALA A 366 5.04 19.27 34.25
N GLU A 367 4.04 19.93 34.82
CA GLU A 367 3.03 20.72 34.11
C GLU A 367 3.59 21.88 33.27
N ASN A 368 4.78 22.39 33.63
CA ASN A 368 5.46 23.47 32.93
C ASN A 368 6.48 22.99 31.88
N THR A 369 6.53 21.67 31.64
CA THR A 369 7.42 21.05 30.66
C THR A 369 6.62 20.27 29.61
N LYS A 370 7.24 20.05 28.43
CA LYS A 370 6.64 19.26 27.37
C LYS A 370 7.26 17.87 27.33
N PRO A 371 6.56 16.86 26.81
CA PRO A 371 7.12 15.54 26.57
C PRO A 371 8.39 15.63 25.71
N LEU A 372 9.38 14.81 26.06
CA LEU A 372 10.62 14.71 25.29
C LEU A 372 10.52 13.50 24.36
N HIS A 373 10.57 13.77 23.06
CA HIS A 373 10.66 12.76 22.02
C HIS A 373 12.12 12.36 21.83
N ILE A 374 12.41 11.08 21.84
CA ILE A 374 13.74 10.52 21.63
C ILE A 374 13.67 9.56 20.46
N ILE A 375 14.35 9.90 19.39
CA ILE A 375 14.43 9.13 18.18
C ILE A 375 15.70 8.29 18.23
N HIS A 376 15.54 6.96 18.21
CA HIS A 376 16.62 5.99 18.30
C HIS A 376 16.87 5.36 16.93
N GLU A 377 18.06 5.55 16.38
CA GLU A 377 18.47 4.89 15.15
C GLU A 377 18.54 3.37 15.33
N LYS A 378 18.14 2.61 14.32
CA LYS A 378 18.31 1.17 14.24
C LYS A 378 19.61 0.82 13.53
N THR A 379 20.42 -0.02 14.14
CA THR A 379 21.71 -0.45 13.60
C THR A 379 21.65 -1.83 12.93
N THR A 380 20.50 -2.48 13.01
CA THR A 380 20.25 -3.78 12.35
C THR A 380 19.60 -3.54 10.99
N LYS A 381 19.90 -4.40 10.04
CA LYS A 381 19.33 -4.38 8.68
C LYS A 381 17.80 -4.55 8.68
N GLY A 382 17.28 -5.27 9.68
CA GLY A 382 15.86 -5.52 9.84
C GLY A 382 15.53 -6.15 11.20
N ILE A 383 14.26 -6.48 11.35
CA ILE A 383 13.69 -7.22 12.47
C ILE A 383 13.81 -8.71 12.16
N TYR A 384 14.75 -9.38 12.79
CA TYR A 384 14.97 -10.81 12.59
C TYR A 384 13.87 -11.63 13.28
N LEU A 385 13.34 -12.61 12.54
CA LEU A 385 12.26 -13.49 13.00
C LEU A 385 12.86 -14.75 13.62
N ASP A 386 13.23 -14.69 14.89
CA ASP A 386 13.67 -15.88 15.63
C ASP A 386 12.47 -16.53 16.31
N CYS A 387 11.99 -17.67 15.78
CA CYS A 387 10.80 -18.35 16.28
C CYS A 387 10.86 -18.70 17.78
N ARG A 388 12.04 -18.78 18.38
CA ARG A 388 12.21 -19.01 19.83
C ARG A 388 11.75 -17.83 20.69
N PHE A 389 11.68 -16.64 20.12
CA PHE A 389 11.32 -15.38 20.79
C PHE A 389 10.09 -14.70 20.17
N LEU A 390 9.46 -15.36 19.20
CA LEU A 390 8.22 -14.89 18.58
C LEU A 390 7.04 -15.60 19.26
N TYR A 391 6.01 -14.81 19.51
CA TYR A 391 4.70 -15.30 19.90
C TYR A 391 3.76 -15.13 18.72
N ALA A 392 2.93 -16.13 18.48
CA ALA A 392 1.92 -16.09 17.43
C ALA A 392 0.63 -16.71 17.96
N GLU A 393 -0.49 -16.03 17.81
CA GLU A 393 -1.79 -16.47 18.28
C GLU A 393 -2.90 -16.06 17.32
N LEU A 394 -4.02 -16.78 17.35
CA LEU A 394 -5.25 -16.42 16.68
C LEU A 394 -6.14 -15.74 17.70
N VAL A 395 -6.59 -14.52 17.37
CA VAL A 395 -7.41 -13.68 18.26
C VAL A 395 -8.78 -13.52 17.62
N ASP A 396 -9.84 -13.90 18.33
CA ASP A 396 -11.21 -13.66 17.88
C ASP A 396 -11.46 -12.16 17.76
N PHE A 397 -11.93 -11.72 16.61
CA PHE A 397 -12.09 -10.31 16.27
C PHE A 397 -13.47 -10.06 15.66
N ASN A 398 -14.13 -9.02 16.15
CA ASN A 398 -15.44 -8.61 15.64
C ASN A 398 -15.57 -7.08 15.69
N ASP A 399 -14.86 -6.43 14.76
CA ASP A 399 -14.84 -4.98 14.61
C ASP A 399 -14.42 -4.60 13.19
N TYR A 400 -14.31 -3.31 12.90
CA TYR A 400 -13.85 -2.81 11.63
C TYR A 400 -12.36 -3.07 11.41
N VAL A 401 -12.04 -3.43 10.18
CA VAL A 401 -10.67 -3.56 9.68
C VAL A 401 -10.48 -2.67 8.46
N TYR A 402 -9.24 -2.21 8.28
CA TYR A 402 -8.87 -1.18 7.33
C TYR A 402 -7.73 -1.64 6.42
N CYS A 403 -7.70 -1.13 5.21
CA CYS A 403 -6.57 -1.27 4.30
C CYS A 403 -6.49 -0.10 3.33
N VAL A 404 -5.29 0.13 2.84
CA VAL A 404 -5.02 1.09 1.77
C VAL A 404 -4.46 0.37 0.56
N THR A 405 -4.70 0.94 -0.61
CA THR A 405 -4.13 0.48 -1.88
C THR A 405 -3.10 1.48 -2.36
N ILE A 406 -1.88 1.01 -2.63
CA ILE A 406 -0.73 1.81 -3.05
C ILE A 406 -0.04 1.08 -4.21
N PRO A 407 0.46 1.77 -5.26
CA PRO A 407 1.04 1.13 -6.44
C PRO A 407 2.15 0.10 -6.15
N ASN A 408 3.04 0.37 -5.19
CA ASN A 408 4.10 -0.58 -4.80
C ASN A 408 3.62 -1.73 -3.90
N SER A 409 2.35 -1.76 -3.55
CA SER A 409 1.74 -2.80 -2.70
C SER A 409 2.33 -2.94 -1.30
N THR A 410 3.11 -1.98 -0.81
CA THR A 410 3.70 -1.97 0.53
C THR A 410 3.57 -0.60 1.18
N TRP A 411 3.47 -0.58 2.49
CA TRP A 411 3.45 0.64 3.29
C TRP A 411 4.03 0.43 4.69
N LEU A 412 4.48 1.50 5.31
CA LEU A 412 5.07 1.45 6.64
C LEU A 412 3.99 1.60 7.69
N MET A 413 3.78 0.57 8.50
CA MET A 413 2.80 0.58 9.60
C MET A 413 3.45 0.70 10.97
N ARG A 414 2.71 1.24 11.93
CA ARG A 414 3.01 1.20 13.34
C ARG A 414 1.80 0.64 14.11
N TYR A 415 2.01 -0.45 14.84
CA TYR A 415 1.02 -1.04 15.71
C TYR A 415 1.60 -1.23 17.10
N ASN A 416 0.88 -0.79 18.16
CA ASN A 416 1.39 -0.78 19.54
C ASN A 416 2.81 -0.17 19.67
N GLY A 417 3.12 0.88 18.90
CA GLY A 417 4.41 1.54 18.87
C GLY A 417 5.54 0.75 18.18
N LYS A 418 5.25 -0.40 17.55
CA LYS A 418 6.20 -1.19 16.77
C LYS A 418 6.00 -0.93 15.29
N ILE A 419 7.12 -0.72 14.59
CA ILE A 419 7.14 -0.28 13.19
C ILE A 419 7.58 -1.43 12.30
N THR A 420 6.83 -1.70 11.24
CA THR A 420 7.13 -2.74 10.26
C THR A 420 6.57 -2.39 8.87
N TRP A 421 7.15 -2.96 7.82
CA TRP A 421 6.56 -2.96 6.49
C TRP A 421 5.44 -3.97 6.42
N THR A 422 4.36 -3.60 5.77
CA THR A 422 3.22 -4.46 5.48
C THR A 422 2.83 -4.36 4.01
N HIS A 423 2.00 -5.28 3.56
CA HIS A 423 1.48 -5.31 2.18
C HIS A 423 0.08 -4.70 2.13
N ASN A 424 -0.31 -4.14 0.99
CA ASN A 424 -1.69 -3.69 0.78
C ASN A 424 -2.60 -4.80 0.27
N CYS A 425 -3.89 -4.50 0.11
CA CYS A 425 -4.83 -5.34 -0.61
C CYS A 425 -4.40 -5.49 -2.08
N ASP A 426 -4.64 -6.66 -2.63
CA ASP A 426 -4.15 -7.09 -3.95
C ASP A 426 -4.47 -6.16 -5.11
N HIS A 427 -3.49 -5.95 -5.99
CA HIS A 427 -3.54 -5.15 -7.20
C HIS A 427 -3.81 -5.94 -8.49
N PRO A 428 -4.40 -5.29 -9.51
CA PRO A 428 -5.05 -5.94 -10.67
C PRO A 428 -4.14 -6.33 -11.85
N GLU A 429 -2.84 -6.22 -11.78
CA GLU A 429 -1.96 -6.71 -12.85
C GLU A 429 -1.63 -8.20 -12.75
N SER A 430 -2.20 -8.86 -11.76
CA SER A 430 -2.07 -10.28 -11.54
C SER A 430 -3.44 -10.98 -11.53
N SER A 431 -3.44 -12.26 -11.30
CA SER A 431 -4.55 -13.16 -11.08
C SER A 431 -5.64 -12.73 -10.06
N VAL A 432 -5.71 -11.48 -9.61
CA VAL A 432 -6.54 -11.00 -8.50
C VAL A 432 -7.66 -10.07 -8.95
N VAL A 433 -8.78 -10.09 -8.22
CA VAL A 433 -9.95 -9.22 -8.46
C VAL A 433 -9.68 -7.81 -7.97
N ASN A 434 -9.71 -6.82 -8.86
CA ASN A 434 -9.60 -5.40 -8.50
C ASN A 434 -10.89 -4.89 -7.86
N LEU A 435 -10.84 -4.57 -6.57
CA LEU A 435 -12.00 -4.09 -5.82
C LEU A 435 -12.47 -2.69 -6.25
N GLN A 436 -11.61 -1.84 -6.81
CA GLN A 436 -12.01 -0.55 -7.40
C GLN A 436 -12.95 -0.75 -8.58
N ASN A 437 -12.77 -1.86 -9.31
CA ASN A 437 -13.58 -2.21 -10.46
C ASN A 437 -14.72 -3.18 -10.12
N VAL A 438 -14.93 -3.49 -8.84
CA VAL A 438 -16.03 -4.35 -8.41
C VAL A 438 -17.35 -3.73 -8.80
N SER A 439 -18.05 -4.41 -9.64
CA SER A 439 -19.35 -4.03 -10.17
C SER A 439 -20.44 -5.03 -9.83
N HIS A 440 -20.07 -6.26 -9.42
CA HIS A 440 -20.99 -7.37 -9.26
C HIS A 440 -20.46 -8.45 -8.33
N ASN A 441 -21.34 -9.33 -7.91
CA ASN A 441 -21.03 -10.53 -7.14
C ASN A 441 -21.77 -11.74 -7.72
N VAL A 442 -21.08 -12.86 -7.92
CA VAL A 442 -21.70 -14.13 -8.30
C VAL A 442 -22.40 -14.71 -7.08
N VAL A 443 -23.72 -14.87 -7.15
CA VAL A 443 -24.55 -15.32 -6.01
C VAL A 443 -24.95 -16.77 -6.09
N GLU A 444 -24.97 -17.35 -7.30
CA GLU A 444 -25.34 -18.74 -7.54
C GLU A 444 -24.68 -19.26 -8.80
N MET A 445 -24.29 -20.54 -8.82
CA MET A 445 -23.80 -21.24 -10.00
C MET A 445 -24.35 -22.66 -10.03
N HIS A 446 -24.69 -23.15 -11.21
CA HIS A 446 -25.09 -24.55 -11.43
C HIS A 446 -24.79 -25.00 -12.88
N TRP A 447 -24.76 -26.30 -13.11
CA TRP A 447 -24.47 -26.86 -14.41
C TRP A 447 -25.76 -27.24 -15.14
N GLU A 448 -25.87 -26.84 -16.41
CA GLU A 448 -26.90 -27.32 -17.37
C GLU A 448 -26.19 -27.95 -18.59
N GLY A 449 -26.09 -29.28 -18.61
CA GLY A 449 -25.29 -29.97 -19.65
C GLY A 449 -23.81 -29.62 -19.53
N ASP A 450 -23.27 -28.98 -20.57
CA ASP A 450 -21.87 -28.52 -20.61
C ASP A 450 -21.72 -27.02 -20.31
N ASP A 451 -22.82 -26.36 -19.98
CA ASP A 451 -22.85 -24.93 -19.63
C ASP A 451 -22.86 -24.72 -18.13
N LEU A 452 -21.95 -23.90 -17.63
CA LEU A 452 -21.97 -23.36 -16.29
C LEU A 452 -22.82 -22.08 -16.28
N ILE A 453 -24.00 -22.17 -15.68
CA ILE A 453 -24.96 -21.05 -15.55
C ILE A 453 -24.69 -20.31 -14.23
N GLY A 454 -24.80 -19.00 -14.25
CA GLY A 454 -24.64 -18.17 -13.03
C GLY A 454 -25.69 -17.10 -12.89
N SER A 455 -25.99 -16.80 -11.62
CA SER A 455 -26.77 -15.63 -11.20
C SER A 455 -25.79 -14.62 -10.56
N ILE A 456 -25.86 -13.39 -11.02
CA ILE A 456 -24.93 -12.31 -10.63
C ILE A 456 -25.72 -11.13 -10.11
N GLU A 457 -25.42 -10.67 -8.89
CA GLU A 457 -25.95 -9.45 -8.29
C GLU A 457 -25.10 -8.26 -8.73
N ILE A 458 -25.73 -7.24 -9.34
CA ILE A 458 -25.07 -5.97 -9.65
C ILE A 458 -25.05 -5.11 -8.38
N LEU A 459 -23.86 -4.82 -7.89
CA LEU A 459 -23.64 -4.11 -6.63
C LEU A 459 -23.84 -2.58 -6.78
N PRO A 460 -24.20 -1.85 -5.73
CA PRO A 460 -24.35 -0.40 -5.76
C PRO A 460 -23.00 0.34 -5.65
N THR A 461 -21.97 -0.16 -6.34
CA THR A 461 -20.66 0.48 -6.48
C THR A 461 -20.65 1.44 -7.67
N PRO A 462 -19.68 2.35 -7.81
CA PRO A 462 -19.57 3.21 -8.99
C PRO A 462 -19.61 2.43 -10.31
N ASN A 463 -18.82 1.35 -10.43
CA ASN A 463 -18.80 0.50 -11.62
C ASN A 463 -20.06 -0.37 -11.76
N GLY A 464 -20.65 -0.81 -10.67
CA GLY A 464 -21.93 -1.49 -10.69
C GLY A 464 -23.08 -0.59 -11.13
N ASN A 465 -23.05 0.69 -10.76
CA ASN A 465 -24.02 1.68 -11.26
C ASN A 465 -23.85 1.90 -12.78
N ILE A 466 -22.62 1.89 -13.30
CA ILE A 466 -22.38 1.91 -14.76
C ILE A 466 -23.03 0.69 -15.42
N LEU A 467 -22.79 -0.52 -14.89
CA LEU A 467 -23.43 -1.73 -15.42
C LEU A 467 -24.95 -1.64 -15.36
N ARG A 468 -25.51 -1.12 -14.26
CA ARG A 468 -26.96 -0.92 -14.09
C ARG A 468 -27.53 -0.01 -15.17
N GLU A 469 -26.87 1.11 -15.49
CA GLU A 469 -27.30 2.02 -16.55
C GLU A 469 -27.13 1.42 -17.94
N LEU A 470 -26.07 0.63 -18.17
CA LEU A 470 -25.89 -0.09 -19.43
C LEU A 470 -27.00 -1.14 -19.63
N PHE A 471 -27.38 -1.89 -18.60
CA PHE A 471 -28.53 -2.80 -18.67
C PHE A 471 -29.84 -2.05 -18.87
N ARG A 472 -30.05 -0.88 -18.23
CA ARG A 472 -31.20 -0.01 -18.45
C ARG A 472 -31.29 0.51 -19.89
N ALA A 473 -30.15 0.79 -20.50
CA ALA A 473 -30.05 1.20 -21.90
C ALA A 473 -30.18 0.02 -22.89
N ASN A 474 -30.53 -1.20 -22.42
CA ASN A 474 -30.57 -2.43 -23.23
C ASN A 474 -29.23 -2.76 -23.91
N ILE A 475 -28.11 -2.32 -23.34
CA ILE A 475 -26.79 -2.71 -23.84
C ILE A 475 -26.50 -4.12 -23.34
N ARG A 476 -26.18 -5.01 -24.28
CA ARG A 476 -25.81 -6.38 -23.96
C ARG A 476 -24.41 -6.46 -23.43
N LEU A 477 -24.27 -7.07 -22.27
CA LEU A 477 -23.00 -7.34 -21.65
C LEU A 477 -22.79 -8.84 -21.55
N GLY A 478 -21.58 -9.28 -21.86
CA GLY A 478 -21.14 -10.64 -21.68
C GLY A 478 -20.38 -10.82 -20.39
N ILE A 479 -20.10 -12.06 -20.05
CA ILE A 479 -19.25 -12.44 -18.93
C ILE A 479 -18.06 -13.26 -19.46
N SER A 480 -16.90 -13.09 -18.85
CA SER A 480 -15.67 -13.79 -19.21
C SER A 480 -15.05 -14.39 -17.97
N SER A 481 -14.57 -15.62 -18.06
CA SER A 481 -13.76 -16.22 -17.00
C SER A 481 -12.32 -15.76 -17.10
N ARG A 482 -11.71 -15.54 -15.95
CA ARG A 482 -10.30 -15.23 -15.78
C ARG A 482 -9.64 -16.25 -14.86
N GLY A 483 -8.50 -16.81 -15.26
CA GLY A 483 -7.78 -17.79 -14.47
C GLY A 483 -6.31 -17.90 -14.85
N LEU A 484 -5.57 -18.63 -14.05
CA LEU A 484 -4.16 -19.00 -14.27
C LEU A 484 -4.07 -20.46 -14.66
N GLY A 485 -3.23 -20.78 -15.63
CA GLY A 485 -3.00 -22.16 -16.01
C GLY A 485 -2.04 -22.30 -17.19
N THR A 486 -1.58 -23.53 -17.43
CA THR A 486 -0.81 -23.83 -18.62
C THR A 486 -1.73 -24.28 -19.75
N ILE A 487 -1.31 -24.03 -20.99
CA ILE A 487 -2.00 -24.49 -22.18
C ILE A 487 -1.10 -25.44 -22.99
N LYS A 488 -1.71 -26.45 -23.58
CA LYS A 488 -1.04 -27.38 -24.49
C LYS A 488 -1.67 -27.27 -25.87
N LYS A 489 -0.88 -26.90 -26.85
CA LYS A 489 -1.31 -26.83 -28.27
C LYS A 489 -1.54 -28.23 -28.82
N SER A 490 -2.69 -28.42 -29.43
CA SER A 490 -2.95 -29.62 -30.21
C SER A 490 -2.58 -29.37 -31.66
N ILE A 491 -1.74 -30.22 -32.22
CA ILE A 491 -1.33 -30.14 -33.63
C ILE A 491 -2.45 -30.61 -34.56
N HIS A 492 -3.40 -31.42 -34.04
CA HIS A 492 -4.45 -32.07 -34.86
C HIS A 492 -5.78 -31.32 -34.84
N GLU A 493 -6.05 -30.50 -33.80
CA GLU A 493 -7.38 -29.88 -33.59
C GLU A 493 -7.37 -28.36 -33.71
N ASP A 494 -6.24 -27.76 -34.06
CA ASP A 494 -6.08 -26.28 -34.10
C ASP A 494 -6.69 -25.61 -32.86
N ALA A 495 -6.44 -26.19 -31.69
CA ALA A 495 -6.97 -25.75 -30.43
C ALA A 495 -5.92 -25.83 -29.33
N ASP A 496 -6.03 -24.92 -28.36
CA ASP A 496 -5.20 -24.84 -27.16
C ASP A 496 -5.97 -25.47 -25.98
N PHE A 497 -5.52 -26.62 -25.48
CA PHE A 497 -6.15 -27.30 -24.34
C PHE A 497 -5.61 -26.75 -23.01
N VAL A 498 -6.50 -26.26 -22.17
CA VAL A 498 -6.19 -25.83 -20.81
C VAL A 498 -5.88 -27.06 -19.96
N GLN A 499 -4.78 -27.01 -19.18
CA GLN A 499 -4.28 -28.15 -18.42
C GLN A 499 -4.86 -28.19 -17.00
N ASP A 500 -4.57 -29.29 -16.28
CA ASP A 500 -5.10 -29.57 -14.94
C ASP A 500 -4.62 -28.59 -13.85
N ASP A 501 -3.60 -27.78 -14.13
CA ASP A 501 -3.10 -26.73 -13.23
C ASP A 501 -3.91 -25.41 -13.34
N PHE A 502 -5.02 -25.43 -14.10
CA PHE A 502 -5.90 -24.27 -14.21
C PHE A 502 -6.55 -23.94 -12.88
N GLU A 503 -6.53 -22.68 -12.52
CA GLU A 503 -7.14 -22.08 -11.34
C GLU A 503 -8.07 -20.93 -11.77
N LEU A 504 -9.36 -21.05 -11.48
CA LEU A 504 -10.34 -20.02 -11.77
C LEU A 504 -10.27 -18.90 -10.72
N ILE A 505 -10.12 -17.66 -11.18
CA ILE A 505 -9.94 -16.50 -10.32
C ILE A 505 -11.20 -15.66 -10.21
N ALA A 506 -11.81 -15.31 -11.34
CA ALA A 506 -12.96 -14.40 -11.39
C ALA A 506 -13.79 -14.58 -12.64
N PHE A 507 -14.98 -14.00 -12.60
CA PHE A 507 -15.81 -13.72 -13.77
C PHE A 507 -15.92 -12.22 -13.94
N ASP A 508 -15.60 -11.68 -15.11
CA ASP A 508 -15.57 -10.24 -15.39
C ASP A 508 -16.63 -9.87 -16.42
N PHE A 509 -17.35 -8.75 -16.23
CA PHE A 509 -18.24 -8.21 -17.26
C PHE A 509 -17.41 -7.63 -18.40
N VAL A 510 -17.76 -8.02 -19.61
CA VAL A 510 -17.10 -7.61 -20.85
C VAL A 510 -18.14 -7.23 -21.91
N SER A 511 -17.78 -6.32 -22.80
CA SER A 511 -18.62 -6.05 -23.97
C SER A 511 -18.71 -7.28 -24.89
N ASN A 512 -17.77 -8.22 -24.74
CA ASN A 512 -17.45 -9.21 -25.74
C ASN A 512 -16.93 -10.53 -25.12
N PRO A 513 -17.81 -11.48 -24.71
CA PRO A 513 -17.41 -12.71 -24.04
C PRO A 513 -16.78 -13.74 -25.00
N SER A 514 -15.74 -14.45 -24.53
CA SER A 514 -15.07 -15.51 -25.31
C SER A 514 -15.85 -16.81 -25.39
N THR A 515 -16.64 -17.10 -24.38
CA THR A 515 -17.58 -18.22 -24.42
C THR A 515 -18.79 -17.83 -25.26
N ARG A 516 -19.04 -18.55 -26.33
CA ARG A 516 -20.17 -18.29 -27.22
C ARG A 516 -21.49 -18.34 -26.44
N GLY A 517 -22.28 -17.27 -26.51
CA GLY A 517 -23.57 -17.16 -25.83
C GLY A 517 -23.53 -16.78 -24.37
N ALA A 518 -22.34 -16.47 -23.78
CA ALA A 518 -22.20 -16.04 -22.38
C ALA A 518 -22.62 -14.57 -22.18
N PHE A 519 -23.90 -14.28 -22.46
CA PHE A 519 -24.51 -12.98 -22.19
C PHE A 519 -25.39 -13.05 -20.94
N MET A 520 -25.45 -11.93 -20.22
CA MET A 520 -26.22 -11.79 -19.00
C MET A 520 -27.54 -11.05 -19.27
N PHE A 521 -28.60 -11.51 -18.61
CA PHE A 521 -29.94 -10.95 -18.72
C PHE A 521 -30.51 -10.68 -17.34
N PRO A 522 -31.25 -9.56 -17.14
CA PRO A 522 -31.96 -9.32 -15.90
C PRO A 522 -32.95 -10.45 -15.58
N ALA A 523 -32.90 -10.93 -14.33
CA ALA A 523 -33.87 -11.88 -13.83
C ALA A 523 -35.16 -11.11 -13.49
N GLY A 524 -36.13 -11.10 -14.42
CA GLY A 524 -37.51 -10.66 -14.16
C GLY A 524 -38.23 -11.65 -13.25
N ASN A 525 -39.26 -11.21 -12.49
CA ASN A 525 -40.19 -12.10 -11.83
C ASN A 525 -40.88 -12.93 -12.93
N LEU A 526 -40.47 -14.17 -13.08
CA LEU A 526 -41.26 -15.16 -13.83
C LEU A 526 -42.50 -15.43 -12.99
N SER A 527 -43.63 -14.79 -13.34
CA SER A 527 -44.92 -15.31 -12.96
C SER A 527 -45.00 -16.73 -13.51
N GLU A 528 -45.32 -17.71 -12.66
CA GLU A 528 -45.57 -19.09 -13.01
C GLU A 528 -46.50 -19.15 -14.26
N GLY A 529 -46.01 -19.60 -15.39
CA GLY A 529 -46.86 -19.86 -16.52
C GLY A 529 -46.27 -19.89 -17.91
N VAL A 530 -45.01 -19.54 -18.13
CA VAL A 530 -44.40 -19.68 -19.46
C VAL A 530 -43.18 -20.57 -19.38
N LYS A 531 -43.37 -21.84 -19.68
CA LYS A 531 -42.27 -22.73 -20.15
C LYS A 531 -41.82 -22.21 -21.49
N THR A 532 -40.98 -21.22 -21.53
CA THR A 532 -40.17 -20.97 -22.73
C THR A 532 -39.08 -22.01 -22.75
N SER A 533 -39.27 -23.06 -23.56
CA SER A 533 -38.16 -23.86 -24.05
C SER A 533 -37.14 -22.89 -24.63
N ILE A 534 -35.99 -22.76 -24.00
CA ILE A 534 -34.81 -22.11 -24.58
C ILE A 534 -34.30 -23.09 -25.65
N ASN A 535 -35.01 -23.18 -26.74
CA ASN A 535 -34.48 -23.71 -27.99
C ASN A 535 -33.85 -22.50 -28.71
N PRO A 536 -32.55 -22.49 -28.95
CA PRO A 536 -31.94 -21.53 -29.85
C PRO A 536 -32.19 -22.00 -31.30
N PRO A 537 -33.22 -21.49 -32.00
CA PRO A 537 -33.56 -22.03 -33.33
C PRO A 537 -32.67 -21.53 -34.45
N ILE A 538 -31.67 -20.71 -34.17
CA ILE A 538 -30.85 -20.06 -35.20
C ILE A 538 -29.44 -20.66 -35.27
N PHE A 539 -28.90 -21.17 -34.17
CA PHE A 539 -27.53 -21.71 -34.15
C PHE A 539 -27.39 -23.06 -34.83
N ASP A 540 -28.39 -23.90 -34.77
CA ASP A 540 -28.39 -25.22 -35.43
C ASP A 540 -28.28 -25.13 -36.96
N LYS A 541 -28.77 -24.03 -37.53
CA LYS A 541 -28.72 -23.80 -38.99
C LYS A 541 -27.34 -23.41 -39.48
N TRP A 542 -26.60 -22.58 -38.70
CA TRP A 542 -25.27 -22.16 -39.08
C TRP A 542 -24.21 -23.23 -38.80
N MET A 543 -24.35 -24.00 -37.74
CA MET A 543 -23.49 -25.16 -37.48
C MET A 543 -23.67 -26.26 -38.55
N LYS A 544 -24.90 -26.48 -39.02
CA LYS A 544 -25.14 -27.35 -40.17
C LYS A 544 -24.53 -26.82 -41.46
N ILE A 545 -24.57 -25.53 -41.70
CA ILE A 545 -23.95 -24.89 -42.86
C ILE A 545 -22.42 -24.99 -42.78
N GLU A 546 -21.83 -24.77 -41.61
CA GLU A 546 -20.38 -24.86 -41.42
C GLU A 546 -19.88 -26.31 -41.53
N SER A 547 -20.64 -27.29 -41.03
CA SER A 547 -20.38 -28.72 -41.25
C SER A 547 -20.44 -29.07 -42.73
N ILE A 548 -21.48 -28.64 -43.45
CA ILE A 548 -21.62 -28.88 -44.88
C ILE A 548 -20.50 -28.20 -45.68
N ILE A 549 -20.08 -27.00 -45.31
CA ILE A 549 -18.95 -26.32 -45.97
C ILE A 549 -17.64 -27.05 -45.70
N ARG A 550 -17.43 -27.58 -44.51
CA ARG A 550 -16.24 -28.41 -44.20
C ARG A 550 -16.23 -29.71 -44.97
N ASP A 551 -17.37 -30.37 -45.05
CA ASP A 551 -17.50 -31.61 -45.80
C ASP A 551 -17.22 -31.38 -47.30
N ILE A 552 -17.74 -30.30 -47.87
CA ILE A 552 -17.45 -29.90 -49.27
C ILE A 552 -15.96 -29.53 -49.46
N LEU A 553 -15.33 -28.85 -48.52
CA LEU A 553 -13.91 -28.50 -48.59
C LEU A 553 -12.98 -29.71 -48.38
N SER A 554 -13.46 -30.75 -47.68
CA SER A 554 -12.74 -32.02 -47.55
C SER A 554 -12.79 -32.92 -48.77
N GLU A 555 -13.87 -32.80 -49.59
CA GLU A 555 -14.02 -33.52 -50.85
C GLU A 555 -13.30 -32.87 -52.05
N ILE A 556 -12.82 -31.63 -51.91
CA ILE A 556 -12.08 -30.89 -52.96
C ILE A 556 -10.54 -31.05 -52.80
N LYS A 557 -10.09 -31.78 -51.78
CA LYS A 557 -8.70 -32.21 -51.63
C LYS A 557 -8.57 -33.67 -52.00
#